data_b1d5bf19cf20ddf5def5e60ae827b26c
#
_entry.id   b1d5bf19cf20ddf5def5e60ae827b26c
#
_cell.length_a   1.000
_cell.length_b   1.000
_cell.length_c   1.000
_cell.angle_alpha   90.00
_cell.angle_beta   90.00
_cell.angle_gamma   90.00
#
_symmetry.space_group_name_H-M   'P 1'
#
loop_
_entity.id
_entity.type
_entity.pdbx_description
1 polymer ?
#
loop_
_entity_poly.entity_id
_entity_poly.type
_entity_poly.pdbx_seq_one_letter_code
_entity_poly.pdbx_strand_id
1 'polypeptide(L)'
;KLTDDGERCYQHAKELIDSWLALEDELQQSGDEPVGVLRVRAPHAFGQQQLLTPLVAFLDRYPKLNVEWMLNDKSVDFLSDNIDCAIRVGAEIDPATVTVKLAEVPRSLVAVPPLAASIGTLRHPEQLSALPWIAVSSFYQHQVTLSHTNKQQTATFAISPRLSTDSIYVARNTALAGLGVAIVSSWTVEEDIREGRLVELLPEWQAAPLPVHLVYPWARYYPARLRKFLDLMREVMPQ
;
A
#
# COMPACT_ATOMS: atom_id res chain seq x y z
N LYS A 1 18.40 9.94 24.73
CA LYS A 1 19.06 9.35 23.55
C LYS A 1 20.01 8.32 24.08
N LEU A 2 19.93 7.08 23.62
CA LEU A 2 20.85 6.02 23.99
C LEU A 2 22.23 6.30 23.35
N THR A 3 23.29 5.77 23.95
CA THR A 3 24.61 5.69 23.30
C THR A 3 24.61 4.55 22.27
N ASP A 4 25.57 4.48 21.38
CA ASP A 4 25.69 3.40 20.37
C ASP A 4 25.74 2.01 21.02
N ASP A 5 26.41 1.88 22.17
CA ASP A 5 26.42 0.64 22.96
C ASP A 5 25.06 0.39 23.64
N GLY A 6 24.37 1.44 24.08
CA GLY A 6 23.03 1.35 24.63
C GLY A 6 22.02 0.90 23.58
N GLU A 7 22.14 1.39 22.36
CA GLU A 7 21.30 0.97 21.22
C GLU A 7 21.53 -0.50 20.90
N ARG A 8 22.79 -0.95 20.81
CA ARG A 8 23.14 -2.37 20.61
C ARG A 8 22.62 -3.27 21.72
N CYS A 9 22.76 -2.85 22.96
CA CYS A 9 22.26 -3.60 24.12
C CYS A 9 20.72 -3.71 24.08
N TYR A 10 20.04 -2.62 23.74
CA TYR A 10 18.58 -2.62 23.59
C TYR A 10 18.11 -3.57 22.48
N GLN A 11 18.79 -3.61 21.34
CA GLN A 11 18.50 -4.50 20.24
C GLN A 11 18.63 -5.98 20.66
N HIS A 12 19.74 -6.35 21.28
CA HIS A 12 19.94 -7.73 21.75
C HIS A 12 18.95 -8.12 22.85
N ALA A 13 18.60 -7.20 23.75
CA ALA A 13 17.61 -7.45 24.77
C ALA A 13 16.21 -7.68 24.17
N LYS A 14 15.84 -6.92 23.15
CA LYS A 14 14.59 -7.10 22.42
C LYS A 14 14.54 -8.46 21.71
N GLU A 15 15.61 -8.84 20.99
CA GLU A 15 15.70 -10.15 20.32
C GLU A 15 15.60 -11.31 21.31
N LEU A 16 16.19 -11.18 22.50
CA LEU A 16 16.10 -12.19 23.57
C LEU A 16 14.67 -12.31 24.11
N ILE A 17 14.00 -11.20 24.33
CA ILE A 17 12.61 -11.18 24.79
C ILE A 17 11.69 -11.77 23.72
N ASP A 18 11.83 -11.39 22.47
CA ASP A 18 11.04 -11.92 21.36
C ASP A 18 11.27 -13.43 21.16
N SER A 19 12.52 -13.88 21.29
CA SER A 19 12.88 -15.30 21.24
C SER A 19 12.29 -16.08 22.44
N TRP A 20 12.29 -15.46 23.60
CA TRP A 20 11.69 -16.07 24.81
C TRP A 20 10.17 -16.20 24.69
N LEU A 21 9.49 -15.15 24.24
CA LEU A 21 8.05 -15.17 24.02
C LEU A 21 7.65 -16.19 22.93
N ALA A 22 8.46 -16.31 21.87
CA ALA A 22 8.23 -17.31 20.84
C ALA A 22 8.44 -18.75 21.36
N LEU A 23 9.46 -18.96 22.24
CA LEU A 23 9.68 -20.25 22.89
C LEU A 23 8.58 -20.59 23.91
N GLU A 24 8.10 -19.61 24.64
CA GLU A 24 6.99 -19.77 25.58
C GLU A 24 5.69 -20.13 24.83
N ASP A 25 5.39 -19.49 23.70
CA ASP A 25 4.30 -19.86 22.80
C ASP A 25 4.46 -21.29 22.24
N GLU A 26 5.67 -21.75 21.97
CA GLU A 26 5.96 -23.10 21.47
C GLU A 26 5.82 -24.15 22.57
N LEU A 27 6.28 -23.87 23.80
CA LEU A 27 6.23 -24.77 24.94
C LEU A 27 4.84 -24.91 25.57
N GLN A 28 4.02 -23.88 25.47
CA GLN A 28 2.65 -23.90 25.99
C GLN A 28 1.71 -24.77 25.16
N GLN A 29 2.19 -25.61 24.26
CA GLN A 29 1.52 -26.67 23.45
C GLN A 29 -0.03 -26.64 23.37
N SER A 30 -0.64 -25.65 23.93
CA SER A 30 -2.08 -25.44 23.99
C SER A 30 -2.53 -24.47 22.90
N GLY A 31 -2.13 -24.78 21.68
CA GLY A 31 -2.84 -24.26 20.54
C GLY A 31 -2.12 -23.10 19.86
N ASP A 32 -2.12 -23.23 18.61
CA ASP A 32 -1.93 -22.30 17.51
C ASP A 32 -2.83 -21.02 17.65
N GLU A 33 -3.33 -20.75 18.89
CA GLU A 33 -4.19 -19.61 19.21
C GLU A 33 -3.33 -18.37 19.49
N PRO A 34 -3.41 -17.32 18.65
CA PRO A 34 -2.64 -16.10 18.84
C PRO A 34 -3.18 -15.29 20.03
N VAL A 35 -2.26 -14.79 20.85
CA VAL A 35 -2.57 -13.96 22.02
C VAL A 35 -1.68 -12.71 22.05
N GLY A 36 -2.08 -11.69 22.82
CA GLY A 36 -1.30 -10.47 23.05
C GLY A 36 -1.56 -9.38 22.01
N VAL A 37 -0.57 -8.52 21.74
CA VAL A 37 -0.73 -7.36 20.87
C VAL A 37 0.09 -7.58 19.60
N LEU A 38 -0.54 -7.41 18.45
CA LEU A 38 0.09 -7.37 17.13
C LEU A 38 0.06 -5.93 16.60
N ARG A 39 1.23 -5.37 16.28
CA ARG A 39 1.38 -4.02 15.77
C ARG A 39 1.61 -4.04 14.28
N VAL A 40 0.62 -3.53 13.53
CA VAL A 40 0.62 -3.55 12.07
C VAL A 40 0.55 -2.13 11.53
N ARG A 41 1.42 -1.82 10.57
CA ARG A 41 1.33 -0.59 9.77
C ARG A 41 0.82 -0.91 8.37
N ALA A 42 -0.12 -0.11 7.87
CA ALA A 42 -0.63 -0.21 6.52
C ALA A 42 -0.79 1.18 5.88
N PRO A 43 -0.79 1.29 4.52
CA PRO A 43 -1.11 2.54 3.86
C PRO A 43 -2.53 3.00 4.18
N HIS A 44 -2.75 4.32 4.30
CA HIS A 44 -4.02 4.89 4.74
C HIS A 44 -5.22 4.36 3.96
N ALA A 45 -5.25 4.57 2.67
CA ALA A 45 -6.38 4.19 1.84
C ALA A 45 -6.58 2.68 1.78
N PHE A 46 -5.48 1.94 1.58
CA PHE A 46 -5.49 0.49 1.43
C PHE A 46 -5.91 -0.21 2.74
N GLY A 47 -5.36 0.24 3.86
CA GLY A 47 -5.68 -0.29 5.18
C GLY A 47 -7.14 -0.04 5.60
N GLN A 48 -7.72 1.08 5.21
CA GLN A 48 -9.11 1.42 5.52
C GLN A 48 -10.12 0.67 4.64
N GLN A 49 -9.86 0.53 3.36
CA GLN A 49 -10.86 0.03 2.43
C GLN A 49 -10.69 -1.45 2.07
N GLN A 50 -9.45 -1.90 1.89
CA GLN A 50 -9.20 -3.26 1.44
C GLN A 50 -9.00 -4.25 2.58
N LEU A 51 -8.45 -3.81 3.72
CA LEU A 51 -8.02 -4.70 4.79
C LEU A 51 -8.90 -4.67 6.04
N LEU A 52 -9.81 -3.71 6.18
CA LEU A 52 -10.59 -3.57 7.41
C LEU A 52 -11.55 -4.76 7.62
N THR A 53 -12.27 -5.17 6.57
CA THR A 53 -13.20 -6.32 6.65
C THR A 53 -12.49 -7.63 7.04
N PRO A 54 -11.41 -8.05 6.36
CA PRO A 54 -10.67 -9.24 6.79
C PRO A 54 -10.03 -9.11 8.17
N LEU A 55 -9.60 -7.91 8.57
CA LEU A 55 -9.07 -7.66 9.91
C LEU A 55 -10.13 -7.87 10.98
N VAL A 56 -11.36 -7.40 10.77
CA VAL A 56 -12.48 -7.62 11.70
C VAL A 56 -12.77 -9.11 11.85
N ALA A 57 -12.89 -9.84 10.74
CA ALA A 57 -13.11 -11.29 10.77
C ALA A 57 -11.97 -12.05 11.49
N PHE A 58 -10.73 -11.56 11.34
CA PHE A 58 -9.57 -12.10 12.03
C PHE A 58 -9.64 -11.91 13.56
N LEU A 59 -10.04 -10.73 14.01
CA LEU A 59 -10.20 -10.42 15.42
C LEU A 59 -11.37 -11.18 16.04
N ASP A 60 -12.46 -11.36 15.31
CA ASP A 60 -13.59 -12.19 15.76
C ASP A 60 -13.19 -13.67 15.93
N ARG A 61 -12.31 -14.16 15.05
CA ARG A 61 -11.77 -15.52 15.13
C ARG A 61 -10.81 -15.71 16.30
N TYR A 62 -10.09 -14.65 16.71
CA TYR A 62 -9.06 -14.70 17.74
C TYR A 62 -9.29 -13.68 18.86
N PRO A 63 -10.25 -13.92 19.77
CA PRO A 63 -10.71 -12.94 20.76
C PRO A 63 -9.67 -12.57 21.83
N LYS A 64 -8.57 -13.32 21.95
CA LYS A 64 -7.45 -13.01 22.88
C LYS A 64 -6.36 -12.17 22.22
N LEU A 65 -6.51 -11.88 20.92
CA LEU A 65 -5.57 -11.05 20.17
C LEU A 65 -6.05 -9.60 20.15
N ASN A 66 -5.14 -8.67 20.42
CA ASN A 66 -5.33 -7.24 20.18
C ASN A 66 -4.49 -6.82 18.97
N VAL A 67 -5.00 -5.93 18.14
CA VAL A 67 -4.25 -5.36 17.02
C VAL A 67 -4.17 -3.86 17.16
N GLU A 68 -2.95 -3.33 17.17
CA GLU A 68 -2.69 -1.90 16.97
C GLU A 68 -2.56 -1.65 15.46
N TRP A 69 -3.63 -1.13 14.85
CA TRP A 69 -3.72 -0.88 13.42
C TRP A 69 -3.35 0.55 13.09
N MET A 70 -2.14 0.76 12.59
CA MET A 70 -1.58 2.08 12.32
C MET A 70 -1.57 2.39 10.83
N LEU A 71 -2.20 3.49 10.43
CA LEU A 71 -2.26 3.92 9.05
C LEU A 71 -1.22 4.99 8.78
N ASN A 72 -0.26 4.69 7.90
CA ASN A 72 0.80 5.61 7.51
C ASN A 72 1.44 5.16 6.19
N ASP A 73 1.61 6.10 5.24
CA ASP A 73 2.20 5.84 3.93
C ASP A 73 3.74 6.01 3.90
N LYS A 74 4.35 6.45 5.01
CA LYS A 74 5.81 6.63 5.12
C LYS A 74 6.54 5.30 5.30
N SER A 75 7.85 5.32 5.11
CA SER A 75 8.74 4.18 5.42
C SER A 75 8.61 3.76 6.87
N VAL A 76 8.82 2.48 7.14
CA VAL A 76 8.75 1.89 8.49
C VAL A 76 10.17 1.70 9.01
N ASP A 77 10.43 2.20 10.20
CA ASP A 77 11.53 1.75 11.03
C ASP A 77 10.95 0.79 12.08
N PHE A 78 11.11 -0.51 11.83
CA PHE A 78 10.51 -1.56 12.67
C PHE A 78 10.96 -1.47 14.14
N LEU A 79 12.14 -0.97 14.37
CA LEU A 79 12.73 -0.91 15.70
C LEU A 79 12.24 0.31 16.48
N SER A 80 12.42 1.50 15.91
CA SER A 80 12.03 2.74 16.58
C SER A 80 10.51 2.90 16.67
N ASP A 81 9.77 2.40 15.67
CA ASP A 81 8.32 2.47 15.62
C ASP A 81 7.62 1.34 16.38
N ASN A 82 8.38 0.32 16.83
CA ASN A 82 7.86 -0.87 17.53
C ASN A 82 6.75 -1.58 16.76
N ILE A 83 6.98 -1.85 15.46
CA ILE A 83 6.06 -2.48 14.53
C ILE A 83 6.44 -3.95 14.33
N ASP A 84 5.47 -4.88 14.39
CA ASP A 84 5.70 -6.30 14.14
C ASP A 84 5.74 -6.61 12.64
N CYS A 85 4.84 -6.00 11.85
CA CYS A 85 4.85 -6.11 10.40
C CYS A 85 4.20 -4.89 9.73
N ALA A 86 4.47 -4.72 8.43
CA ALA A 86 3.90 -3.64 7.64
C ALA A 86 3.41 -4.14 6.28
N ILE A 87 2.32 -3.56 5.80
CA ILE A 87 1.86 -3.68 4.42
C ILE A 87 2.35 -2.46 3.67
N ARG A 88 2.97 -2.67 2.50
CA ARG A 88 3.53 -1.62 1.66
C ARG A 88 2.99 -1.72 0.25
N VAL A 89 2.60 -0.59 -0.35
CA VAL A 89 2.11 -0.50 -1.74
C VAL A 89 3.09 0.33 -2.56
N GLY A 90 3.64 -0.24 -3.61
CA GLY A 90 4.60 0.41 -4.51
C GLY A 90 5.91 0.81 -3.84
N ALA A 91 6.26 0.21 -2.73
CA ALA A 91 7.42 0.59 -1.93
C ALA A 91 8.71 -0.05 -2.43
N GLU A 92 9.82 0.63 -2.21
CA GLU A 92 11.14 0.03 -2.27
C GLU A 92 11.28 -1.04 -1.17
N ILE A 93 12.00 -2.10 -1.48
CA ILE A 93 12.26 -3.22 -0.58
C ILE A 93 13.53 -2.89 0.22
N ASP A 94 13.41 -2.92 1.55
CA ASP A 94 14.57 -2.86 2.44
C ASP A 94 15.23 -4.25 2.50
N PRO A 95 16.49 -4.40 2.08
CA PRO A 95 17.19 -5.68 2.10
C PRO A 95 17.35 -6.30 3.51
N ALA A 96 17.21 -5.50 4.57
CA ALA A 96 17.29 -5.96 5.96
C ALA A 96 16.00 -6.62 6.47
N THR A 97 14.96 -6.67 5.64
CA THR A 97 13.64 -7.20 6.02
C THR A 97 13.25 -8.42 5.18
N VAL A 98 12.34 -9.22 5.74
CA VAL A 98 11.63 -10.24 4.97
C VAL A 98 10.49 -9.56 4.23
N THR A 99 10.48 -9.73 2.91
CA THR A 99 9.47 -9.13 2.04
C THR A 99 8.76 -10.21 1.24
N VAL A 100 7.45 -10.25 1.37
CA VAL A 100 6.57 -11.17 0.65
C VAL A 100 5.64 -10.35 -0.25
N LYS A 101 5.70 -10.57 -1.56
CA LYS A 101 4.73 -9.98 -2.49
C LYS A 101 3.39 -10.68 -2.30
N LEU A 102 2.32 -9.91 -2.09
CA LEU A 102 0.96 -10.40 -1.88
C LEU A 102 0.07 -10.24 -3.10
N ALA A 103 0.17 -9.09 -3.78
CA ALA A 103 -0.71 -8.74 -4.89
C ALA A 103 -0.10 -7.62 -5.75
N GLU A 104 -0.83 -7.25 -6.78
CA GLU A 104 -0.61 -6.01 -7.54
C GLU A 104 -1.89 -5.18 -7.59
N VAL A 105 -1.75 -3.87 -7.44
CA VAL A 105 -2.85 -2.91 -7.53
C VAL A 105 -2.81 -2.23 -8.89
N PRO A 106 -3.78 -2.49 -9.79
CA PRO A 106 -3.89 -1.78 -11.05
C PRO A 106 -4.20 -0.29 -10.82
N ARG A 107 -3.85 0.53 -11.81
CA ARG A 107 -4.03 1.99 -11.76
C ARG A 107 -4.80 2.48 -12.96
N SER A 108 -5.77 3.40 -12.73
CA SER A 108 -6.58 4.04 -13.74
C SER A 108 -6.19 5.51 -13.91
N LEU A 109 -6.07 5.96 -15.15
CA LEU A 109 -5.94 7.35 -15.53
C LEU A 109 -7.33 7.93 -15.75
N VAL A 110 -7.76 8.87 -14.91
CA VAL A 110 -9.16 9.34 -14.86
C VAL A 110 -9.28 10.85 -14.96
N ALA A 111 -10.44 11.27 -15.46
CA ALA A 111 -10.89 12.67 -15.44
C ALA A 111 -12.42 12.71 -15.35
N VAL A 112 -12.99 13.90 -15.02
CA VAL A 112 -14.44 14.11 -15.15
C VAL A 112 -14.86 14.21 -16.63
N PRO A 113 -16.09 13.77 -16.99
CA PRO A 113 -16.57 13.81 -18.38
C PRO A 113 -16.48 15.18 -19.07
N PRO A 114 -16.76 16.33 -18.41
CA PRO A 114 -16.62 17.63 -19.06
C PRO A 114 -15.16 17.95 -19.44
N LEU A 115 -14.18 17.57 -18.62
CA LEU A 115 -12.76 17.74 -18.94
C LEU A 115 -12.36 16.82 -20.10
N ALA A 116 -12.74 15.56 -20.06
CA ALA A 116 -12.49 14.60 -21.13
C ALA A 116 -13.06 15.08 -22.48
N ALA A 117 -14.31 15.59 -22.48
CA ALA A 117 -14.94 16.12 -23.66
C ALA A 117 -14.23 17.37 -24.22
N SER A 118 -13.69 18.23 -23.35
CA SER A 118 -12.95 19.44 -23.76
C SER A 118 -11.60 19.15 -24.42
N ILE A 119 -10.99 18.01 -24.07
CA ILE A 119 -9.71 17.56 -24.63
C ILE A 119 -9.87 16.99 -26.05
N GLY A 120 -11.07 16.47 -26.36
CA GLY A 120 -11.34 15.76 -27.60
C GLY A 120 -10.71 14.35 -27.62
N THR A 121 -10.44 13.83 -28.82
CA THR A 121 -9.91 12.46 -28.97
C THR A 121 -8.42 12.41 -28.70
N LEU A 122 -8.06 11.83 -27.55
CA LEU A 122 -6.67 11.47 -27.26
C LEU A 122 -6.26 10.25 -28.08
N ARG A 123 -5.12 10.31 -28.73
CA ARG A 123 -4.55 9.20 -29.53
C ARG A 123 -3.21 8.72 -29.00
N HIS A 124 -2.48 9.57 -28.32
CA HIS A 124 -1.14 9.29 -27.79
C HIS A 124 -0.96 9.86 -26.39
N PRO A 125 -0.25 9.15 -25.51
CA PRO A 125 -0.04 9.56 -24.11
C PRO A 125 0.62 10.92 -23.96
N GLU A 126 1.51 11.32 -24.88
CA GLU A 126 2.24 12.60 -24.81
C GLU A 126 1.29 13.81 -24.84
N GLN A 127 0.09 13.65 -25.40
CA GLN A 127 -0.94 14.72 -25.41
C GLN A 127 -1.43 15.05 -23.99
N LEU A 128 -1.26 14.14 -23.04
CA LEU A 128 -1.62 14.34 -21.64
C LEU A 128 -0.70 15.36 -20.94
N SER A 129 0.50 15.63 -21.46
CA SER A 129 1.44 16.60 -20.88
C SER A 129 0.88 18.01 -20.78
N ALA A 130 -0.03 18.38 -21.70
CA ALA A 130 -0.65 19.70 -21.74
C ALA A 130 -1.84 19.86 -20.79
N LEU A 131 -2.29 18.78 -20.13
CA LEU A 131 -3.47 18.80 -19.27
C LEU A 131 -3.14 19.26 -17.85
N PRO A 132 -4.13 19.78 -17.11
CA PRO A 132 -3.95 19.99 -15.69
C PRO A 132 -3.84 18.65 -14.95
N TRP A 133 -2.78 18.48 -14.18
CA TRP A 133 -2.50 17.25 -13.46
C TRP A 133 -2.73 17.38 -11.95
N ILE A 134 -3.21 16.27 -11.38
CA ILE A 134 -3.24 15.99 -9.95
C ILE A 134 -2.27 14.82 -9.74
N ALA A 135 -1.18 15.06 -9.03
CA ALA A 135 -0.14 14.07 -8.81
C ALA A 135 -0.19 13.48 -7.41
N VAL A 136 -0.16 12.15 -7.33
CA VAL A 136 0.16 11.45 -6.08
C VAL A 136 1.68 11.45 -5.96
N SER A 137 2.21 12.29 -5.07
CA SER A 137 3.64 12.64 -4.98
C SER A 137 4.57 11.47 -4.70
N SER A 138 4.05 10.39 -4.10
CA SER A 138 4.79 9.15 -3.87
C SER A 138 5.13 8.40 -5.18
N PHE A 139 4.41 8.67 -6.28
CA PHE A 139 4.55 7.95 -7.55
C PHE A 139 4.83 8.85 -8.74
N TYR A 140 4.30 10.08 -8.73
CA TYR A 140 4.38 11.02 -9.86
C TYR A 140 4.72 12.40 -9.36
N GLN A 141 5.94 12.84 -9.59
CA GLN A 141 6.34 14.22 -9.28
C GLN A 141 6.32 15.12 -10.52
N HIS A 142 7.06 14.74 -11.54
CA HIS A 142 7.23 15.55 -12.77
C HIS A 142 7.12 14.73 -14.05
N GLN A 143 6.94 13.41 -13.95
CA GLN A 143 6.96 12.51 -15.07
C GLN A 143 5.98 11.36 -14.89
N VAL A 144 5.36 10.95 -15.99
CA VAL A 144 4.47 9.78 -16.07
C VAL A 144 4.96 8.86 -17.16
N THR A 145 4.95 7.57 -16.85
CA THR A 145 5.22 6.50 -17.81
C THR A 145 3.98 5.63 -17.93
N LEU A 146 3.50 5.43 -19.16
CA LEU A 146 2.39 4.54 -19.50
C LEU A 146 2.87 3.48 -20.49
N SER A 147 2.36 2.27 -20.35
CA SER A 147 2.62 1.15 -21.26
C SER A 147 1.34 0.76 -21.98
N HIS A 148 1.45 0.48 -23.27
CA HIS A 148 0.32 0.01 -24.08
C HIS A 148 -0.01 -1.44 -23.75
N THR A 149 -1.27 -1.75 -23.50
CA THR A 149 -1.71 -3.09 -23.06
C THR A 149 -1.43 -4.22 -24.05
N ASN A 150 -1.52 -3.93 -25.35
CA ASN A 150 -1.40 -4.94 -26.43
C ASN A 150 -0.16 -4.79 -27.30
N LYS A 151 0.69 -3.79 -27.06
CA LYS A 151 1.90 -3.52 -27.84
C LYS A 151 3.06 -3.33 -26.88
N GLN A 152 4.26 -3.75 -27.27
CA GLN A 152 5.48 -3.46 -26.51
C GLN A 152 5.90 -1.99 -26.70
N GLN A 153 4.99 -1.06 -26.36
CA GLN A 153 5.21 0.38 -26.47
C GLN A 153 5.06 1.00 -25.10
N THR A 154 5.98 1.88 -24.78
CA THR A 154 5.98 2.68 -23.56
C THR A 154 6.12 4.14 -23.94
N ALA A 155 5.34 5.01 -23.34
CA ALA A 155 5.41 6.43 -23.50
C ALA A 155 5.74 7.08 -22.15
N THR A 156 6.70 7.97 -22.15
CA THR A 156 7.11 8.72 -20.99
C THR A 156 7.06 10.21 -21.31
N PHE A 157 6.36 10.99 -20.50
CA PHE A 157 6.16 12.41 -20.71
C PHE A 157 6.21 13.20 -19.41
N ALA A 158 6.59 14.46 -19.50
CA ALA A 158 6.61 15.38 -18.36
C ALA A 158 5.20 15.86 -18.01
N ILE A 159 4.97 16.11 -16.74
CA ILE A 159 3.74 16.71 -16.21
C ILE A 159 4.07 17.90 -15.32
N SER A 160 3.14 18.86 -15.24
CA SER A 160 3.20 20.00 -14.33
C SER A 160 1.97 19.99 -13.43
N PRO A 161 2.04 19.33 -12.25
CA PRO A 161 0.88 19.20 -11.39
C PRO A 161 0.38 20.54 -10.86
N ARG A 162 -0.93 20.80 -10.96
CA ARG A 162 -1.61 21.89 -10.26
C ARG A 162 -1.80 21.60 -8.77
N LEU A 163 -1.91 20.29 -8.43
CA LEU A 163 -1.98 19.78 -7.06
C LEU A 163 -1.07 18.56 -6.95
N SER A 164 -0.23 18.56 -5.93
CA SER A 164 0.52 17.38 -5.49
C SER A 164 0.06 16.99 -4.08
N THR A 165 -0.21 15.71 -3.87
CA THR A 165 -0.68 15.17 -2.60
C THR A 165 -0.10 13.79 -2.35
N ASP A 166 0.08 13.41 -1.10
CA ASP A 166 0.42 12.04 -0.68
C ASP A 166 -0.82 11.16 -0.45
N SER A 167 -2.02 11.74 -0.51
CA SER A 167 -3.29 11.04 -0.29
C SER A 167 -4.01 10.70 -1.60
N ILE A 168 -4.23 9.40 -1.81
CA ILE A 168 -4.98 8.92 -2.99
C ILE A 168 -6.45 9.38 -2.97
N TYR A 169 -7.05 9.55 -1.77
CA TYR A 169 -8.42 10.08 -1.66
C TYR A 169 -8.50 11.56 -1.99
N VAL A 170 -7.49 12.36 -1.64
CA VAL A 170 -7.42 13.75 -2.06
C VAL A 170 -7.28 13.83 -3.58
N ALA A 171 -6.43 13.00 -4.18
CA ALA A 171 -6.29 12.94 -5.64
C ALA A 171 -7.61 12.57 -6.33
N ARG A 172 -8.31 11.51 -5.85
CA ARG A 172 -9.65 11.12 -6.36
C ARG A 172 -10.65 12.25 -6.22
N ASN A 173 -10.80 12.83 -5.03
CA ASN A 173 -11.83 13.85 -4.78
C ASN A 173 -11.58 15.14 -5.55
N THR A 174 -10.34 15.52 -5.76
CA THR A 174 -10.00 16.68 -6.59
C THR A 174 -10.17 16.41 -8.09
N ALA A 175 -9.96 15.18 -8.53
CA ALA A 175 -10.32 14.76 -9.89
C ALA A 175 -11.84 14.84 -10.11
N LEU A 176 -12.66 14.34 -9.17
CA LEU A 176 -14.12 14.46 -9.17
C LEU A 176 -14.59 15.93 -9.17
N ALA A 177 -13.85 16.83 -8.54
CA ALA A 177 -14.12 18.26 -8.58
C ALA A 177 -13.69 18.94 -9.90
N GLY A 178 -13.12 18.18 -10.84
CA GLY A 178 -12.76 18.68 -12.17
C GLY A 178 -11.44 19.47 -12.21
N LEU A 179 -10.59 19.38 -11.19
CA LEU A 179 -9.33 20.13 -11.15
C LEU A 179 -8.35 19.69 -12.23
N GLY A 180 -8.37 18.42 -12.64
CA GLY A 180 -7.45 17.87 -13.62
C GLY A 180 -7.58 16.37 -13.79
N VAL A 181 -6.58 15.78 -14.47
CA VAL A 181 -6.43 14.36 -14.65
C VAL A 181 -5.60 13.77 -13.51
N ALA A 182 -5.89 12.52 -13.12
CA ALA A 182 -5.17 11.82 -12.07
C ALA A 182 -4.92 10.35 -12.45
N ILE A 183 -3.79 9.79 -11.98
CA ILE A 183 -3.58 8.35 -11.94
C ILE A 183 -3.72 7.90 -10.49
N VAL A 184 -4.69 7.03 -10.25
CA VAL A 184 -5.03 6.51 -8.92
C VAL A 184 -5.21 4.99 -8.97
N SER A 185 -5.23 4.33 -7.83
CA SER A 185 -5.54 2.89 -7.77
C SER A 185 -6.95 2.64 -8.27
N SER A 186 -7.12 1.69 -9.19
CA SER A 186 -8.40 1.46 -9.90
C SER A 186 -9.57 1.23 -8.95
N TRP A 187 -9.36 0.47 -7.86
CA TRP A 187 -10.38 0.19 -6.86
C TRP A 187 -10.94 1.45 -6.17
N THR A 188 -10.19 2.57 -6.14
CA THR A 188 -10.67 3.82 -5.52
C THR A 188 -11.68 4.56 -6.38
N VAL A 189 -11.70 4.31 -7.69
CA VAL A 189 -12.52 5.03 -8.68
C VAL A 189 -13.47 4.14 -9.47
N GLU A 190 -13.48 2.84 -9.20
CA GLU A 190 -14.33 1.86 -9.90
C GLU A 190 -15.81 2.24 -9.86
N GLU A 191 -16.30 2.64 -8.69
CA GLU A 191 -17.67 3.09 -8.52
C GLU A 191 -17.95 4.41 -9.27
N ASP A 192 -17.00 5.36 -9.22
CA ASP A 192 -17.15 6.65 -9.93
C ASP A 192 -17.18 6.47 -11.45
N ILE A 193 -16.40 5.52 -11.96
CA ILE A 193 -16.38 5.17 -13.39
C ILE A 193 -17.73 4.49 -13.76
N ARG A 194 -18.17 3.53 -12.96
CA ARG A 194 -19.45 2.83 -13.18
C ARG A 194 -20.65 3.77 -13.18
N GLU A 195 -20.62 4.80 -12.35
CA GLU A 195 -21.69 5.82 -12.26
C GLU A 195 -21.50 6.99 -13.22
N GLY A 196 -20.44 6.99 -14.02
CA GLY A 196 -20.14 8.03 -14.99
C GLY A 196 -19.69 9.37 -14.39
N ARG A 197 -19.32 9.41 -13.12
CA ARG A 197 -18.72 10.60 -12.47
C ARG A 197 -17.29 10.84 -12.95
N LEU A 198 -16.56 9.76 -13.22
CA LEU A 198 -15.25 9.78 -13.84
C LEU A 198 -15.26 8.93 -15.12
N VAL A 199 -14.35 9.22 -16.03
CA VAL A 199 -14.07 8.41 -17.22
C VAL A 199 -12.59 8.06 -17.28
N GLU A 200 -12.30 6.86 -17.75
CA GLU A 200 -10.92 6.45 -18.07
C GLU A 200 -10.47 7.13 -19.36
N LEU A 201 -9.28 7.70 -19.31
CA LEU A 201 -8.60 8.25 -20.47
C LEU A 201 -7.61 7.22 -21.03
N LEU A 202 -7.53 7.11 -22.35
CA LEU A 202 -6.61 6.20 -23.04
C LEU A 202 -6.62 4.77 -22.46
N PRO A 203 -7.75 4.03 -22.51
CA PRO A 203 -7.89 2.72 -21.85
C PRO A 203 -6.90 1.66 -22.35
N GLU A 204 -6.29 1.88 -23.52
CA GLU A 204 -5.22 1.02 -24.05
C GLU A 204 -3.84 1.32 -23.44
N TRP A 205 -3.72 2.35 -22.61
CA TRP A 205 -2.48 2.75 -21.97
C TRP A 205 -2.61 2.75 -20.44
N GLN A 206 -1.76 1.99 -19.79
CA GLN A 206 -1.83 1.80 -18.35
C GLN A 206 -0.53 2.20 -17.66
N ALA A 207 -0.65 2.78 -16.49
CA ALA A 207 0.47 2.92 -15.57
C ALA A 207 0.82 1.54 -14.98
N ALA A 208 2.09 1.28 -14.74
CA ALA A 208 2.52 0.01 -14.14
C ALA A 208 1.77 -0.25 -12.84
N PRO A 209 1.26 -1.45 -12.58
CA PRO A 209 0.58 -1.77 -11.34
C PRO A 209 1.54 -1.60 -10.14
N LEU A 210 0.98 -1.33 -8.98
CA LEU A 210 1.76 -1.19 -7.75
C LEU A 210 1.82 -2.53 -7.02
N PRO A 211 3.00 -3.08 -6.75
CA PRO A 211 3.10 -4.29 -5.95
C PRO A 211 2.69 -4.01 -4.51
N VAL A 212 1.97 -4.95 -3.91
CA VAL A 212 1.63 -4.97 -2.49
C VAL A 212 2.56 -5.95 -1.80
N HIS A 213 3.28 -5.48 -0.82
CA HIS A 213 4.22 -6.30 -0.05
C HIS A 213 3.83 -6.35 1.42
N LEU A 214 3.99 -7.51 2.01
CA LEU A 214 4.05 -7.69 3.44
C LEU A 214 5.51 -7.72 3.86
N VAL A 215 5.87 -6.86 4.79
CA VAL A 215 7.26 -6.64 5.22
C VAL A 215 7.35 -6.80 6.74
N TYR A 216 8.35 -7.52 7.22
CA TYR A 216 8.59 -7.73 8.65
C TYR A 216 10.08 -8.01 8.92
N PRO A 217 10.58 -7.76 10.14
CA PRO A 217 11.97 -8.04 10.50
C PRO A 217 12.27 -9.52 10.37
N TRP A 218 13.50 -9.85 9.96
CA TRP A 218 13.94 -11.22 10.00
C TRP A 218 14.13 -11.68 11.46
N ALA A 219 13.57 -12.83 11.78
CA ALA A 219 13.74 -13.49 13.07
C ALA A 219 13.81 -15.01 12.89
N ARG A 220 14.47 -15.68 13.79
CA ARG A 220 14.56 -17.15 13.76
C ARG A 220 13.20 -17.80 14.05
N TYR A 221 12.39 -17.16 14.89
CA TYR A 221 11.06 -17.61 15.30
C TYR A 221 10.09 -16.43 15.27
N TYR A 222 8.88 -16.68 14.84
CA TYR A 222 7.81 -15.67 14.82
C TYR A 222 6.69 -16.07 15.78
N PRO A 223 6.18 -15.15 16.62
CA PRO A 223 5.05 -15.39 17.49
C PRO A 223 3.81 -15.86 16.72
N ALA A 224 2.95 -16.67 17.33
CA ALA A 224 1.73 -17.18 16.70
C ALA A 224 0.85 -16.06 16.14
N ARG A 225 0.75 -14.91 16.83
CA ARG A 225 0.01 -13.73 16.37
C ARG A 225 0.49 -13.21 15.01
N LEU A 226 1.82 -13.16 14.79
CA LEU A 226 2.38 -12.74 13.51
C LEU A 226 2.16 -13.82 12.44
N ARG A 227 2.46 -15.08 12.73
CA ARG A 227 2.26 -16.18 11.77
C ARG A 227 0.81 -16.22 11.24
N LYS A 228 -0.19 -16.17 12.13
CA LYS A 228 -1.61 -16.17 11.74
C LYS A 228 -2.02 -14.95 10.92
N PHE A 229 -1.44 -13.80 11.21
CA PHE A 229 -1.65 -12.59 10.39
C PHE A 229 -1.00 -12.71 9.00
N LEU A 230 0.20 -13.29 8.90
CA LEU A 230 0.84 -13.57 7.62
C LEU A 230 -0.02 -14.53 6.76
N ASP A 231 -0.60 -15.55 7.39
CA ASP A 231 -1.49 -16.50 6.71
C ASP A 231 -2.77 -15.82 6.22
N LEU A 232 -3.39 -14.97 7.05
CA LEU A 232 -4.54 -14.14 6.66
C LEU A 232 -4.20 -13.29 5.43
N MET A 233 -3.06 -12.61 5.43
CA MET A 233 -2.69 -11.73 4.30
C MET A 233 -2.50 -12.51 3.00
N ARG A 234 -1.98 -13.73 3.06
CA ARG A 234 -1.86 -14.61 1.89
C ARG A 234 -3.20 -15.12 1.39
N GLU A 235 -4.14 -15.37 2.29
CA GLU A 235 -5.50 -15.83 1.95
C GLU A 235 -6.33 -14.72 1.31
N VAL A 236 -6.26 -13.51 1.86
CA VAL A 236 -7.06 -12.36 1.43
C VAL A 236 -6.55 -11.74 0.13
N MET A 237 -5.25 -11.85 -0.13
CA MET A 237 -4.59 -11.30 -1.32
C MET A 237 -3.83 -12.40 -2.05
N PRO A 238 -4.51 -13.33 -2.74
CA PRO A 238 -3.85 -14.35 -3.54
C PRO A 238 -3.09 -13.70 -4.70
N GLN A 239 -1.90 -14.25 -5.01
CA GLN A 239 -1.03 -13.78 -6.10
C GLN A 239 -1.69 -13.96 -7.47
#